data_cfe9be6238edc44849145d8d1b9e72e7
#
_entry.id   cfe9be6238edc44849145d8d1b9e72e7
#
_cell.length_a   1.000
_cell.length_b   1.000
_cell.length_c   1.000
_cell.angle_alpha   90.00
_cell.angle_beta   90.00
_cell.angle_gamma   90.00
#
_symmetry.space_group_name_H-M   'P 1'
#
loop_
_entity.id
_entity.type
_entity.pdbx_description
1 polymer ?
#
loop_
_entity_poly.entity_id
_entity_poly.type
_entity_poly.pdbx_seq_one_letter_code
_entity_poly.pdbx_strand_id
1 'polypeptide(L)'
;MLGAFVRVGILIAFLTLLLSLLGPPIGILVTTRMEARKVPALKVAPLKLANYSVSNSSGTTLSYFGYEFDVPWIANFKQKVGKNLVEVQFESGQNVIFIVPENQSGLLTEIVEDRSLNMGDLRLVFGDLMKRSAYDQYGVLLSTTPESIQAFGPRAEAVRGVTLLTIKAIAFGPGLESGAFSFDLSGKRGFQIGDPQKSKRVDLEVFDTTGHHFEILCGSTNGNIRFSQPELNRILTSLHAESVPSHLASLQN
;
A
#
# COMPACT_ATOMS: atom_id res chain seq x y z
N MET A 1 13.46 -9.23 11.54
CA MET A 1 12.36 -10.19 11.29
C MET A 1 11.64 -9.98 9.95
N LEU A 2 11.53 -8.75 9.44
CA LEU A 2 10.91 -8.46 8.13
C LEU A 2 11.54 -9.27 6.98
N GLY A 3 12.87 -9.42 6.95
CA GLY A 3 13.57 -10.12 5.88
C GLY A 3 13.29 -11.63 5.76
N ALA A 4 12.84 -12.31 6.82
CA ALA A 4 12.52 -13.73 6.74
C ALA A 4 11.13 -13.97 6.13
N PHE A 5 10.14 -13.15 6.49
CA PHE A 5 8.79 -13.21 5.91
C PHE A 5 8.80 -12.86 4.42
N VAL A 6 9.58 -11.83 4.07
CA VAL A 6 9.79 -11.43 2.68
C VAL A 6 10.39 -12.58 1.87
N ARG A 7 11.43 -13.26 2.37
CA ARG A 7 12.08 -14.40 1.66
C ARG A 7 11.15 -15.60 1.48
N VAL A 8 10.34 -15.93 2.48
CA VAL A 8 9.37 -17.06 2.38
C VAL A 8 8.28 -16.73 1.38
N GLY A 9 7.74 -15.52 1.42
CA GLY A 9 6.73 -15.08 0.47
C GLY A 9 7.22 -15.11 -0.98
N ILE A 10 8.50 -14.76 -1.21
CA ILE A 10 9.12 -14.82 -2.53
C ILE A 10 9.26 -16.24 -3.03
N LEU A 11 9.68 -17.14 -2.16
CA LEU A 11 9.79 -18.55 -2.52
C LEU A 11 8.42 -19.09 -2.97
N ILE A 12 7.35 -18.70 -2.27
CA ILE A 12 5.98 -19.09 -2.63
C ILE A 12 5.55 -18.45 -3.95
N ALA A 13 5.81 -17.14 -4.16
CA ALA A 13 5.50 -16.46 -5.42
C ALA A 13 6.30 -17.04 -6.59
N PHE A 14 7.60 -17.32 -6.39
CA PHE A 14 8.45 -17.96 -7.39
C PHE A 14 8.00 -19.39 -7.68
N LEU A 15 7.64 -20.17 -6.66
CA LEU A 15 7.11 -21.52 -6.82
C LEU A 15 5.75 -21.49 -7.54
N THR A 16 4.90 -20.52 -7.24
CA THR A 16 3.61 -20.33 -7.91
C THR A 16 3.81 -19.94 -9.38
N LEU A 17 4.78 -19.07 -9.67
CA LEU A 17 5.13 -18.68 -11.04
C LEU A 17 5.74 -19.87 -11.81
N LEU A 18 6.67 -20.59 -11.22
CA LEU A 18 7.30 -21.78 -11.82
C LEU A 18 6.27 -22.90 -12.09
N LEU A 19 5.37 -23.12 -11.16
CA LEU A 19 4.26 -24.05 -11.31
C LEU A 19 3.25 -23.56 -12.36
N SER A 20 3.12 -22.24 -12.58
CA SER A 20 2.26 -21.67 -13.60
C SER A 20 2.79 -21.95 -15.02
N LEU A 21 4.10 -21.87 -15.19
CA LEU A 21 4.77 -22.17 -16.47
C LEU A 21 4.73 -23.67 -16.80
N LEU A 22 4.89 -24.52 -15.78
CA LEU A 22 4.83 -25.99 -15.93
C LEU A 22 3.41 -26.55 -15.95
N GLY A 23 2.43 -25.71 -15.71
CA GLY A 23 1.03 -26.08 -15.69
C GLY A 23 0.60 -26.81 -14.41
N PRO A 24 0.39 -26.11 -13.28
CA PRO A 24 -0.03 -26.73 -12.03
C PRO A 24 -1.31 -27.53 -12.22
N PRO A 25 -1.42 -28.71 -11.61
CA PRO A 25 -2.66 -29.46 -11.56
C PRO A 25 -3.78 -28.59 -10.97
N ILE A 26 -5.00 -28.70 -11.47
CA ILE A 26 -6.18 -28.00 -10.93
C ILE A 26 -6.26 -28.19 -9.40
N GLY A 27 -5.83 -29.32 -8.89
CA GLY A 27 -5.76 -29.62 -7.47
C GLY A 27 -4.94 -28.59 -6.64
N ILE A 28 -3.83 -28.08 -7.18
CA ILE A 28 -3.02 -27.06 -6.47
C ILE A 28 -3.78 -25.74 -6.37
N LEU A 29 -4.45 -25.32 -7.45
CA LEU A 29 -5.24 -24.08 -7.47
C LEU A 29 -6.42 -24.17 -6.47
N VAL A 30 -7.11 -25.32 -6.46
CA VAL A 30 -8.20 -25.57 -5.51
C VAL A 30 -7.68 -25.57 -4.06
N THR A 31 -6.57 -26.25 -3.79
CA THR A 31 -5.98 -26.33 -2.46
C THR A 31 -5.52 -24.96 -2.00
N THR A 32 -4.83 -24.18 -2.85
CA THR A 32 -4.39 -22.82 -2.51
C THR A 32 -5.59 -21.91 -2.20
N ARG A 33 -6.66 -22.00 -3.00
CA ARG A 33 -7.90 -21.27 -2.73
C ARG A 33 -8.52 -21.65 -1.38
N MET A 34 -8.55 -22.94 -1.07
CA MET A 34 -9.10 -23.43 0.21
C MET A 34 -8.25 -22.96 1.40
N GLU A 35 -6.93 -23.01 1.30
CA GLU A 35 -6.04 -22.53 2.36
C GLU A 35 -6.14 -21.00 2.51
N ALA A 36 -6.17 -20.26 1.40
CA ALA A 36 -6.35 -18.80 1.42
C ALA A 36 -7.66 -18.38 2.11
N ARG A 37 -8.72 -19.19 2.01
CA ARG A 37 -9.99 -18.95 2.74
C ARG A 37 -9.87 -19.04 4.25
N LYS A 38 -8.84 -19.67 4.77
CA LYS A 38 -8.59 -19.76 6.21
C LYS A 38 -7.87 -18.53 6.75
N VAL A 39 -7.30 -17.69 5.88
CA VAL A 39 -6.56 -16.47 6.24
C VAL A 39 -7.51 -15.26 6.17
N PRO A 40 -7.90 -14.67 7.31
CA PRO A 40 -8.87 -13.56 7.34
C PRO A 40 -8.43 -12.38 6.47
N ALA A 41 -7.16 -11.99 6.52
CA ALA A 41 -6.60 -10.88 5.76
C ALA A 41 -6.84 -11.00 4.25
N LEU A 42 -6.81 -12.22 3.69
CA LEU A 42 -6.99 -12.45 2.25
C LEU A 42 -8.45 -12.31 1.78
N LYS A 43 -9.42 -12.35 2.70
CA LYS A 43 -10.84 -12.15 2.40
C LYS A 43 -11.24 -10.67 2.36
N VAL A 44 -10.40 -9.80 2.90
CA VAL A 44 -10.67 -8.37 2.96
C VAL A 44 -10.55 -7.77 1.56
N ALA A 45 -11.60 -7.12 1.08
CA ALA A 45 -11.59 -6.24 -0.07
C ALA A 45 -11.84 -4.79 0.40
N PRO A 46 -11.32 -3.77 -0.30
CA PRO A 46 -11.52 -2.39 0.10
C PRO A 46 -13.01 -2.01 0.09
N LEU A 47 -13.47 -1.46 1.21
CA LEU A 47 -14.75 -0.78 1.30
C LEU A 47 -14.54 0.72 1.02
N LYS A 48 -15.54 1.39 0.52
CA LYS A 48 -15.47 2.85 0.38
C LYS A 48 -15.42 3.49 1.76
N LEU A 49 -14.45 4.37 1.98
CA LEU A 49 -14.35 5.13 3.23
C LEU A 49 -15.63 5.95 3.41
N ALA A 50 -16.30 5.79 4.54
CA ALA A 50 -17.60 6.43 4.80
C ALA A 50 -17.46 7.80 5.48
N ASN A 51 -16.39 8.01 6.27
CA ASN A 51 -16.19 9.23 7.06
C ASN A 51 -15.04 10.06 6.49
N TYR A 52 -15.37 11.25 6.00
CA TYR A 52 -14.44 12.24 5.47
C TYR A 52 -14.29 13.47 6.37
N SER A 53 -14.78 13.44 7.60
CA SER A 53 -14.54 14.53 8.55
C SER A 53 -13.05 14.68 8.83
N VAL A 54 -12.62 15.93 9.01
CA VAL A 54 -11.21 16.30 9.25
C VAL A 54 -11.08 16.80 10.68
N SER A 55 -10.00 16.42 11.36
CA SER A 55 -9.70 16.93 12.70
C SER A 55 -9.34 18.41 12.63
N ASN A 56 -9.99 19.21 13.47
CA ASN A 56 -9.70 20.64 13.65
C ASN A 56 -8.69 20.89 14.79
N SER A 57 -8.08 19.85 15.36
CA SER A 57 -7.04 20.02 16.39
C SER A 57 -5.87 20.81 15.81
N SER A 58 -5.22 21.62 16.64
CA SER A 58 -3.90 22.17 16.31
C SER A 58 -2.93 21.02 16.05
N GLY A 59 -1.97 21.23 15.15
CA GLY A 59 -1.06 20.17 14.73
C GLY A 59 0.30 20.73 14.33
N THR A 60 1.15 19.84 13.84
CA THR A 60 2.49 20.15 13.33
C THR A 60 2.50 19.96 11.83
N THR A 61 3.00 20.94 11.08
CA THR A 61 3.27 20.80 9.66
C THR A 61 4.63 20.14 9.46
N LEU A 62 4.67 19.13 8.63
CA LEU A 62 5.88 18.39 8.25
C LEU A 62 6.17 18.64 6.78
N SER A 63 7.45 18.88 6.44
CA SER A 63 7.90 19.18 5.09
C SER A 63 9.09 18.30 4.75
N TYR A 64 8.92 17.39 3.78
CA TYR A 64 9.95 16.43 3.34
C TYR A 64 9.82 16.12 1.85
N PHE A 65 10.95 16.01 1.17
CA PHE A 65 11.05 15.60 -0.24
C PHE A 65 10.22 16.46 -1.21
N GLY A 66 10.02 17.77 -0.88
CA GLY A 66 9.22 18.68 -1.69
C GLY A 66 7.72 18.55 -1.48
N TYR A 67 7.30 17.91 -0.39
CA TYR A 67 5.90 17.77 0.01
C TYR A 67 5.69 18.25 1.43
N GLU A 68 4.50 18.81 1.66
CA GLU A 68 4.08 19.31 2.96
C GLU A 68 2.77 18.66 3.37
N PHE A 69 2.62 18.31 4.64
CA PHE A 69 1.39 17.78 5.22
C PHE A 69 1.30 18.06 6.71
N ASP A 70 0.08 18.15 7.22
CA ASP A 70 -0.21 18.39 8.62
C ASP A 70 -0.47 17.08 9.36
N VAL A 71 0.16 16.92 10.51
CA VAL A 71 -0.20 15.89 11.49
C VAL A 71 -0.94 16.53 12.67
N PRO A 72 -1.99 15.89 13.21
CA PRO A 72 -2.85 16.49 14.24
C PRO A 72 -2.25 16.45 15.66
N TRP A 73 -0.93 16.37 15.77
CA TRP A 73 -0.23 16.29 17.05
C TRP A 73 0.70 17.46 17.22
N ILE A 74 0.68 18.03 18.45
CA ILE A 74 1.60 19.08 18.88
C ILE A 74 2.50 18.46 19.93
N ALA A 75 3.71 18.11 19.55
CA ALA A 75 4.73 17.67 20.49
C ALA A 75 6.09 17.82 19.83
N ASN A 76 7.13 17.87 20.64
CA ASN A 76 8.47 17.67 20.15
C ASN A 76 8.56 16.32 19.45
N PHE A 77 9.38 16.22 18.43
CA PHE A 77 9.59 14.99 17.70
C PHE A 77 11.07 14.78 17.38
N LYS A 78 11.41 13.51 17.20
CA LYS A 78 12.69 13.08 16.63
C LYS A 78 12.44 12.61 15.20
N GLN A 79 13.39 12.88 14.32
CA GLN A 79 13.28 12.45 12.94
C GLN A 79 14.51 11.67 12.50
N LYS A 80 14.29 10.70 11.60
CA LYS A 80 15.34 9.97 10.90
C LYS A 80 15.06 10.05 9.42
N VAL A 81 15.88 10.80 8.70
CA VAL A 81 15.73 11.04 7.26
C VAL A 81 16.63 10.10 6.48
N GLY A 82 16.06 9.34 5.56
CA GLY A 82 16.75 8.53 4.54
C GLY A 82 16.68 9.20 3.16
N LYS A 83 16.98 8.46 2.11
CA LYS A 83 16.97 8.97 0.73
C LYS A 83 15.55 9.32 0.24
N ASN A 84 14.60 8.45 0.49
CA ASN A 84 13.21 8.56 0.04
C ASN A 84 12.19 8.25 1.16
N LEU A 85 12.67 8.21 2.39
CA LEU A 85 11.89 7.86 3.57
C LEU A 85 12.26 8.79 4.73
N VAL A 86 11.26 9.27 5.45
CA VAL A 86 11.46 9.91 6.74
C VAL A 86 10.60 9.22 7.80
N GLU A 87 11.19 8.95 8.94
CA GLU A 87 10.50 8.50 10.15
C GLU A 87 10.46 9.65 11.15
N VAL A 88 9.26 10.00 11.60
CA VAL A 88 9.01 11.05 12.61
C VAL A 88 8.35 10.42 13.82
N GLN A 89 9.03 10.50 14.98
CA GLN A 89 8.54 9.96 16.26
C GLN A 89 8.22 11.11 17.21
N PHE A 90 6.96 11.25 17.57
CA PHE A 90 6.48 12.26 18.50
C PHE A 90 6.67 11.79 19.95
N GLU A 91 6.99 12.73 20.87
CA GLU A 91 7.11 12.44 22.31
C GLU A 91 5.79 11.92 22.91
N SER A 92 4.66 12.29 22.31
CA SER A 92 3.34 11.77 22.65
C SER A 92 3.12 10.31 22.24
N GLY A 93 4.10 9.71 21.52
CA GLY A 93 4.15 8.28 21.20
C GLY A 93 3.58 7.91 19.83
N GLN A 94 3.13 8.86 19.02
CA GLN A 94 2.78 8.63 17.62
C GLN A 94 4.05 8.53 16.77
N ASN A 95 3.95 7.77 15.68
CA ASN A 95 4.99 7.62 14.69
C ASN A 95 4.36 7.77 13.29
N VAL A 96 5.01 8.56 12.45
CA VAL A 96 4.68 8.68 11.03
C VAL A 96 5.92 8.35 10.22
N ILE A 97 5.75 7.46 9.24
CA ILE A 97 6.77 7.21 8.23
C ILE A 97 6.20 7.69 6.90
N PHE A 98 6.85 8.65 6.26
CA PHE A 98 6.49 9.14 4.94
C PHE A 98 7.51 8.64 3.93
N ILE A 99 7.02 7.98 2.89
CA ILE A 99 7.83 7.37 1.84
C ILE A 99 7.39 7.93 0.49
N VAL A 100 8.37 8.37 -0.30
CA VAL A 100 8.20 8.69 -1.71
C VAL A 100 8.90 7.59 -2.51
N PRO A 101 8.18 6.62 -3.09
CA PRO A 101 8.79 5.55 -3.85
C PRO A 101 9.65 6.08 -4.99
N GLU A 102 10.85 5.54 -5.18
CA GLU A 102 11.75 5.92 -6.28
C GLU A 102 11.14 5.56 -7.64
N ASN A 103 10.44 4.45 -7.67
CA ASN A 103 9.76 3.96 -8.86
C ASN A 103 8.24 4.20 -8.74
N GLN A 104 7.70 5.02 -9.62
CA GLN A 104 6.27 5.36 -9.68
C GLN A 104 5.48 4.41 -10.59
N SER A 105 6.11 3.37 -11.15
CA SER A 105 5.49 2.47 -12.11
C SER A 105 4.50 1.46 -11.52
N GLY A 106 4.40 1.41 -10.20
CA GLY A 106 3.45 0.58 -9.45
C GLY A 106 4.07 -0.68 -8.85
N LEU A 107 3.37 -1.19 -7.85
CA LEU A 107 3.82 -2.30 -6.99
C LEU A 107 4.24 -3.55 -7.77
N LEU A 108 3.49 -3.93 -8.79
CA LEU A 108 3.81 -5.13 -9.58
C LEU A 108 5.13 -4.95 -10.34
N THR A 109 5.38 -3.77 -10.87
CA THR A 109 6.63 -3.46 -11.57
C THR A 109 7.81 -3.43 -10.60
N GLU A 110 7.63 -2.85 -9.43
CA GLU A 110 8.64 -2.81 -8.36
C GLU A 110 9.01 -4.24 -7.89
N ILE A 111 8.03 -5.08 -7.65
CA ILE A 111 8.26 -6.50 -7.29
C ILE A 111 9.06 -7.24 -8.35
N VAL A 112 8.86 -6.90 -9.62
CA VAL A 112 9.55 -7.51 -10.75
C VAL A 112 10.99 -7.05 -10.84
N GLU A 113 11.22 -5.75 -10.77
CA GLU A 113 12.54 -5.13 -10.92
C GLU A 113 13.47 -5.52 -9.78
N ASP A 114 12.96 -5.54 -8.54
CA ASP A 114 13.73 -5.91 -7.35
C ASP A 114 14.21 -7.36 -7.35
N ARG A 115 13.66 -8.22 -8.22
CA ARG A 115 13.84 -9.66 -8.08
C ARG A 115 14.38 -10.39 -9.29
N SER A 116 14.87 -9.70 -10.29
CA SER A 116 15.38 -10.32 -11.52
C SER A 116 14.39 -11.31 -12.16
N LEU A 117 13.08 -11.11 -11.92
CA LEU A 117 12.05 -11.91 -12.53
C LEU A 117 11.97 -11.59 -14.03
N ASN A 118 11.77 -12.61 -14.86
CA ASN A 118 11.65 -12.41 -16.29
C ASN A 118 10.37 -11.62 -16.60
N MET A 119 10.52 -10.41 -17.14
CA MET A 119 9.39 -9.56 -17.55
C MET A 119 8.44 -10.23 -18.53
N GLY A 120 8.93 -11.17 -19.34
CA GLY A 120 8.10 -11.95 -20.26
C GLY A 120 7.09 -12.82 -19.53
N ASP A 121 7.53 -13.51 -18.49
CA ASP A 121 6.70 -14.43 -17.71
C ASP A 121 5.63 -13.67 -16.91
N LEU A 122 6.00 -12.50 -16.39
CA LEU A 122 5.06 -11.65 -15.66
C LEU A 122 3.99 -11.04 -16.57
N ARG A 123 4.34 -10.66 -17.79
CA ARG A 123 3.35 -10.22 -18.79
C ARG A 123 2.37 -11.33 -19.16
N LEU A 124 2.81 -12.59 -19.18
CA LEU A 124 1.91 -13.72 -19.37
C LEU A 124 0.89 -13.88 -18.22
N VAL A 125 1.34 -13.69 -16.98
CA VAL A 125 0.48 -13.81 -15.78
C VAL A 125 -0.39 -12.58 -15.59
N PHE A 126 0.20 -11.38 -15.63
CA PHE A 126 -0.50 -10.14 -15.30
C PHE A 126 -1.10 -9.43 -16.52
N GLY A 127 -0.64 -9.75 -17.73
CA GLY A 127 -1.18 -9.19 -18.97
C GLY A 127 -1.24 -7.67 -18.97
N ASP A 128 -2.43 -7.11 -19.22
CA ASP A 128 -2.65 -5.68 -19.28
C ASP A 128 -2.63 -4.99 -17.91
N LEU A 129 -2.67 -5.74 -16.80
CA LEU A 129 -2.62 -5.14 -15.47
C LEU A 129 -1.34 -4.34 -15.25
N MET A 130 -0.20 -4.81 -15.76
CA MET A 130 1.07 -4.09 -15.66
C MET A 130 1.14 -2.78 -16.45
N LYS A 131 0.22 -2.58 -17.41
CA LYS A 131 0.10 -1.33 -18.18
C LYS A 131 -0.81 -0.30 -17.52
N ARG A 132 -1.53 -0.70 -16.48
CA ARG A 132 -2.45 0.17 -15.75
C ARG A 132 -1.67 1.08 -14.80
N SER A 133 -2.34 2.14 -14.34
CA SER A 133 -1.79 3.02 -13.31
C SER A 133 -1.46 2.24 -12.04
N ALA A 134 -0.52 2.73 -11.24
CA ALA A 134 -0.20 2.16 -9.94
C ALA A 134 -1.46 2.03 -9.07
N TYR A 135 -2.32 3.04 -9.04
CA TYR A 135 -3.61 2.99 -8.35
C TYR A 135 -4.48 1.80 -8.78
N ASP A 136 -4.59 1.55 -10.10
CA ASP A 136 -5.41 0.43 -10.58
C ASP A 136 -4.78 -0.92 -10.25
N GLN A 137 -3.44 -1.02 -10.25
CA GLN A 137 -2.72 -2.23 -9.83
C GLN A 137 -3.01 -2.53 -8.35
N TYR A 138 -2.92 -1.54 -7.47
CA TYR A 138 -3.28 -1.67 -6.05
C TYR A 138 -4.76 -2.04 -5.87
N GLY A 139 -5.65 -1.40 -6.62
CA GLY A 139 -7.07 -1.69 -6.59
C GLY A 139 -7.40 -3.14 -6.93
N VAL A 140 -6.82 -3.67 -8.00
CA VAL A 140 -7.00 -5.08 -8.39
C VAL A 140 -6.40 -6.01 -7.35
N LEU A 141 -5.20 -5.72 -6.86
CA LEU A 141 -4.51 -6.52 -5.86
C LEU A 141 -5.32 -6.61 -4.56
N LEU A 142 -5.76 -5.47 -4.02
CA LEU A 142 -6.51 -5.42 -2.78
C LEU A 142 -7.91 -6.04 -2.93
N SER A 143 -8.55 -5.92 -4.09
CA SER A 143 -9.88 -6.48 -4.37
C SER A 143 -9.85 -8.00 -4.64
N THR A 144 -8.67 -8.57 -4.91
CA THR A 144 -8.55 -10.00 -5.12
C THR A 144 -8.77 -10.75 -3.81
N THR A 145 -9.73 -11.69 -3.80
CA THR A 145 -10.08 -12.54 -2.66
C THR A 145 -10.07 -14.01 -3.08
N PRO A 146 -10.03 -14.96 -2.14
CA PRO A 146 -10.13 -16.39 -2.49
C PRO A 146 -11.39 -16.72 -3.29
N GLU A 147 -12.48 -15.97 -3.07
CA GLU A 147 -13.77 -16.15 -3.77
C GLU A 147 -13.70 -15.68 -5.22
N SER A 148 -12.88 -14.66 -5.51
CA SER A 148 -12.70 -14.13 -6.88
C SER A 148 -11.93 -15.09 -7.80
N ILE A 149 -11.27 -16.12 -7.27
CA ILE A 149 -10.48 -17.06 -8.06
C ILE A 149 -11.40 -18.14 -8.66
N GLN A 150 -11.47 -18.17 -9.98
CA GLN A 150 -12.20 -19.20 -10.72
C GLN A 150 -11.31 -20.43 -10.93
N ALA A 151 -11.26 -21.34 -9.95
CA ALA A 151 -10.39 -22.53 -10.00
C ALA A 151 -10.67 -23.45 -11.19
N PHE A 152 -11.88 -23.41 -11.76
CA PHE A 152 -12.30 -24.22 -12.93
C PHE A 152 -12.46 -23.37 -14.21
N GLY A 153 -12.07 -22.07 -14.15
CA GLY A 153 -12.07 -21.17 -15.30
C GLY A 153 -10.78 -21.28 -16.15
N PRO A 154 -10.54 -20.30 -17.01
CA PRO A 154 -9.30 -20.23 -17.77
C PRO A 154 -8.09 -20.30 -16.85
N ARG A 155 -7.17 -21.21 -17.17
CA ARG A 155 -6.02 -21.49 -16.31
C ARG A 155 -5.19 -20.24 -15.98
N ALA A 156 -4.97 -19.38 -16.98
CA ALA A 156 -4.22 -18.14 -16.81
C ALA A 156 -4.85 -17.23 -15.76
N GLU A 157 -6.19 -17.15 -15.69
CA GLU A 157 -6.91 -16.35 -14.71
C GLU A 157 -6.81 -16.94 -13.29
N ALA A 158 -6.91 -18.27 -13.17
CA ALA A 158 -6.74 -18.93 -11.89
C ALA A 158 -5.32 -18.74 -11.34
N VAL A 159 -4.30 -18.87 -12.19
CA VAL A 159 -2.90 -18.62 -11.83
C VAL A 159 -2.69 -17.16 -11.43
N ARG A 160 -3.22 -16.21 -12.22
CA ARG A 160 -3.16 -14.78 -11.88
C ARG A 160 -3.79 -14.50 -10.52
N GLY A 161 -4.98 -15.02 -10.26
CA GLY A 161 -5.67 -14.83 -8.99
C GLY A 161 -4.88 -15.35 -7.80
N VAL A 162 -4.30 -16.56 -7.89
CA VAL A 162 -3.46 -17.14 -6.84
C VAL A 162 -2.20 -16.29 -6.62
N THR A 163 -1.56 -15.82 -7.70
CA THR A 163 -0.36 -14.98 -7.60
C THR A 163 -0.68 -13.63 -6.95
N LEU A 164 -1.78 -12.99 -7.34
CA LEU A 164 -2.24 -11.74 -6.71
C LEU A 164 -2.55 -11.92 -5.22
N LEU A 165 -3.20 -13.03 -4.82
CA LEU A 165 -3.42 -13.32 -3.41
C LEU A 165 -2.11 -13.48 -2.64
N THR A 166 -1.12 -14.12 -3.23
CA THR A 166 0.19 -14.30 -2.63
C THR A 166 0.90 -12.96 -2.44
N ILE A 167 0.89 -12.11 -3.47
CA ILE A 167 1.44 -10.75 -3.38
C ILE A 167 0.71 -9.94 -2.31
N LYS A 168 -0.62 -9.98 -2.28
CA LYS A 168 -1.44 -9.31 -1.28
C LYS A 168 -1.07 -9.73 0.15
N ALA A 169 -0.87 -11.02 0.39
CA ALA A 169 -0.45 -11.54 1.70
C ALA A 169 0.91 -11.00 2.13
N ILE A 170 1.83 -10.84 1.18
CA ILE A 170 3.20 -10.38 1.44
C ILE A 170 3.26 -8.87 1.63
N ALA A 171 2.60 -8.12 0.75
CA ALA A 171 2.69 -6.67 0.73
C ALA A 171 1.97 -6.04 1.93
N PHE A 172 0.78 -6.55 2.27
CA PHE A 172 -0.09 -5.90 3.25
C PHE A 172 -0.26 -6.68 4.56
N GLY A 173 0.07 -7.98 4.57
CA GLY A 173 0.16 -8.80 5.77
C GLY A 173 -0.93 -8.58 6.82
N PRO A 174 -0.54 -8.49 8.11
CA PRO A 174 -1.49 -8.36 9.22
C PRO A 174 -2.31 -7.06 9.22
N GLY A 175 -1.89 -6.01 8.50
CA GLY A 175 -2.61 -4.74 8.41
C GLY A 175 -4.02 -4.91 7.85
N LEU A 176 -4.19 -5.82 6.89
CA LEU A 176 -5.49 -6.11 6.27
C LEU A 176 -6.51 -6.74 7.20
N GLU A 177 -6.10 -7.44 8.26
CA GLU A 177 -7.03 -8.14 9.15
C GLU A 177 -8.04 -7.21 9.79
N SER A 178 -7.67 -5.96 10.04
CA SER A 178 -8.54 -4.96 10.62
C SER A 178 -9.43 -4.24 9.61
N GLY A 179 -9.12 -4.32 8.31
CA GLY A 179 -9.88 -3.75 7.21
C GLY A 179 -9.03 -3.08 6.14
N ALA A 180 -9.66 -2.82 5.00
CA ALA A 180 -9.11 -1.99 3.94
C ALA A 180 -10.21 -1.04 3.43
N PHE A 181 -9.84 0.17 3.06
CA PHE A 181 -10.78 1.19 2.61
C PHE A 181 -10.21 1.91 1.40
N SER A 182 -11.05 2.20 0.42
CA SER A 182 -10.70 3.10 -0.67
C SER A 182 -11.20 4.51 -0.37
N PHE A 183 -10.43 5.53 -0.72
CA PHE A 183 -10.82 6.92 -0.54
C PHE A 183 -10.58 7.74 -1.82
N ASP A 184 -11.34 8.82 -1.93
CA ASP A 184 -11.17 9.89 -2.91
C ASP A 184 -11.42 11.19 -2.17
N LEU A 185 -10.37 11.95 -1.90
CA LEU A 185 -10.40 13.09 -0.99
C LEU A 185 -9.41 14.18 -1.43
N SER A 186 -9.93 15.39 -1.65
CA SER A 186 -9.12 16.57 -1.96
C SER A 186 -8.15 16.38 -3.15
N GLY A 187 -8.64 15.75 -4.24
CA GLY A 187 -7.83 15.48 -5.43
C GLY A 187 -6.81 14.35 -5.26
N LYS A 188 -6.89 13.59 -4.16
CA LYS A 188 -6.10 12.39 -3.91
C LYS A 188 -7.02 11.20 -3.81
N ARG A 189 -6.61 10.09 -4.39
CA ARG A 189 -7.29 8.81 -4.27
C ARG A 189 -6.33 7.78 -3.72
N GLY A 190 -6.84 6.74 -3.09
CA GLY A 190 -5.95 5.74 -2.54
C GLY A 190 -6.63 4.69 -1.72
N PHE A 191 -5.80 4.01 -0.93
CA PHE A 191 -6.25 2.93 -0.07
C PHE A 191 -5.70 3.15 1.34
N GLN A 192 -6.54 2.93 2.32
CA GLN A 192 -6.19 2.85 3.72
C GLN A 192 -6.23 1.38 4.13
N ILE A 193 -5.13 0.89 4.63
CA ILE A 193 -4.97 -0.48 5.12
C ILE A 193 -4.88 -0.42 6.63
N GLY A 194 -5.86 -0.99 7.28
CA GLY A 194 -6.05 -0.89 8.71
C GLY A 194 -7.21 0.03 9.12
N ASP A 195 -8.00 -0.46 10.06
CA ASP A 195 -9.02 0.33 10.75
C ASP A 195 -8.35 1.05 11.94
N PRO A 196 -8.33 2.39 11.99
CA PRO A 196 -7.63 3.12 13.05
C PRO A 196 -8.16 2.81 14.45
N GLN A 197 -9.41 2.36 14.58
CA GLN A 197 -9.98 1.95 15.86
C GLN A 197 -9.51 0.56 16.31
N LYS A 198 -9.07 -0.30 15.39
CA LYS A 198 -8.70 -1.70 15.65
C LYS A 198 -7.20 -1.95 15.50
N SER A 199 -6.56 -1.23 14.59
CA SER A 199 -5.15 -1.39 14.27
C SER A 199 -4.24 -0.52 15.12
N LYS A 200 -3.04 -1.02 15.40
CA LYS A 200 -1.93 -0.25 15.97
C LYS A 200 -1.15 0.54 14.92
N ARG A 201 -1.36 0.20 13.67
CA ARG A 201 -0.76 0.82 12.50
C ARG A 201 -1.80 0.91 11.40
N VAL A 202 -1.80 2.03 10.70
CA VAL A 202 -2.58 2.25 9.49
C VAL A 202 -1.64 2.68 8.39
N ASP A 203 -1.74 2.04 7.24
CA ASP A 203 -0.95 2.34 6.06
C ASP A 203 -1.86 3.05 5.04
N LEU A 204 -1.40 4.18 4.52
CA LEU A 204 -2.11 5.01 3.54
C LEU A 204 -1.32 4.97 2.23
N GLU A 205 -1.88 4.33 1.23
CA GLU A 205 -1.38 4.31 -0.14
C GLU A 205 -2.07 5.45 -0.91
N VAL A 206 -1.36 6.53 -1.15
CA VAL A 206 -1.92 7.78 -1.68
C VAL A 206 -1.44 8.00 -3.11
N PHE A 207 -2.36 8.32 -4.00
CA PHE A 207 -2.09 8.65 -5.41
C PHE A 207 -2.68 10.02 -5.71
N ASP A 208 -1.86 10.96 -6.16
CA ASP A 208 -2.32 12.29 -6.55
C ASP A 208 -2.89 12.32 -7.97
N THR A 209 -3.36 13.48 -8.40
CA THR A 209 -3.92 13.68 -9.74
C THR A 209 -2.89 13.57 -10.87
N THR A 210 -1.60 13.68 -10.57
CA THR A 210 -0.50 13.49 -11.52
C THR A 210 -0.06 12.05 -11.63
N GLY A 211 -0.57 11.18 -10.75
CA GLY A 211 -0.23 9.78 -10.68
C GLY A 211 0.96 9.46 -9.77
N HIS A 212 1.49 10.45 -9.03
CA HIS A 212 2.51 10.18 -8.02
C HIS A 212 1.94 9.36 -6.89
N HIS A 213 2.73 8.40 -6.44
CA HIS A 213 2.41 7.50 -5.34
C HIS A 213 3.21 7.90 -4.09
N PHE A 214 2.54 7.88 -2.95
CA PHE A 214 3.11 8.11 -1.63
C PHE A 214 2.61 7.04 -0.68
N GLU A 215 3.46 6.66 0.26
CA GLU A 215 3.08 5.77 1.34
C GLU A 215 3.24 6.50 2.67
N ILE A 216 2.20 6.51 3.49
CA ILE A 216 2.22 7.13 4.82
C ILE A 216 1.81 6.08 5.84
N LEU A 217 2.75 5.70 6.70
CA LEU A 217 2.53 4.72 7.75
C LEU A 217 2.32 5.45 9.06
N CYS A 218 1.12 5.35 9.61
CA CYS A 218 0.78 5.92 10.92
C CYS A 218 0.78 4.81 11.97
N GLY A 219 1.64 4.92 12.98
CA GLY A 219 1.83 3.91 14.02
C GLY A 219 2.01 4.51 15.41
N SER A 220 2.18 3.63 16.39
CA SER A 220 2.50 4.00 17.77
C SER A 220 3.74 3.26 18.22
N THR A 221 4.68 4.01 18.83
CA THR A 221 5.94 3.46 19.35
C THR A 221 5.73 2.47 20.50
N ASN A 222 4.69 2.65 21.30
CA ASN A 222 4.37 1.80 22.45
C ASN A 222 3.11 0.93 22.26
N GLY A 223 2.47 1.02 21.09
CA GLY A 223 1.30 0.23 20.71
C GLY A 223 0.00 0.55 21.46
N ASN A 224 -0.02 1.59 22.30
CA ASN A 224 -1.18 1.97 23.10
C ASN A 224 -1.99 3.12 22.51
N ILE A 225 -1.40 3.87 21.58
CA ILE A 225 -2.04 5.00 20.94
C ILE A 225 -2.78 4.50 19.70
N ARG A 226 -4.01 4.98 19.53
CA ARG A 226 -4.83 4.74 18.35
C ARG A 226 -5.06 6.05 17.64
N PHE A 227 -5.21 5.97 16.34
CA PHE A 227 -5.56 7.11 15.51
C PHE A 227 -7.08 7.15 15.35
N SER A 228 -7.62 8.34 15.18
CA SER A 228 -9.00 8.51 14.73
C SER A 228 -9.03 8.70 13.21
N GLN A 229 -10.15 8.36 12.58
CA GLN A 229 -10.30 8.59 11.13
C GLN A 229 -10.18 10.09 10.76
N PRO A 230 -10.72 11.06 11.54
CA PRO A 230 -10.51 12.48 11.28
C PRO A 230 -9.05 12.93 11.32
N GLU A 231 -8.19 12.30 12.13
CA GLU A 231 -6.76 12.59 12.17
C GLU A 231 -6.06 12.11 10.89
N LEU A 232 -6.36 10.90 10.43
CA LEU A 232 -5.84 10.39 9.16
C LEU A 232 -6.32 11.22 7.96
N ASN A 233 -7.59 11.61 7.97
CA ASN A 233 -8.15 12.49 6.94
C ASN A 233 -7.44 13.84 6.88
N ARG A 234 -7.01 14.39 8.02
CA ARG A 234 -6.23 15.63 8.06
C ARG A 234 -4.90 15.47 7.33
N ILE A 235 -4.17 14.40 7.61
CA ILE A 235 -2.91 14.09 6.91
C ILE A 235 -3.16 14.02 5.40
N LEU A 236 -4.19 13.29 4.97
CA LEU A 236 -4.53 13.13 3.56
C LEU A 236 -4.94 14.44 2.89
N THR A 237 -5.76 15.26 3.54
CA THR A 237 -6.27 16.50 2.94
C THR A 237 -5.22 17.59 2.85
N SER A 238 -4.28 17.63 3.80
CA SER A 238 -3.22 18.64 3.84
C SER A 238 -2.00 18.29 2.98
N LEU A 239 -1.80 17.02 2.61
CA LEU A 239 -0.67 16.62 1.77
C LEU A 239 -0.70 17.34 0.42
N HIS A 240 0.33 18.10 0.10
CA HIS A 240 0.50 18.81 -1.17
C HIS A 240 1.99 18.99 -1.50
N ALA A 241 2.31 19.24 -2.76
CA ALA A 241 3.66 19.64 -3.15
C ALA A 241 3.96 21.03 -2.58
N GLU A 242 5.17 21.21 -2.07
CA GLU A 242 5.62 22.53 -1.61
C GLU A 242 5.50 23.55 -2.73
N SER A 243 4.92 24.72 -2.41
CA SER A 243 4.91 25.83 -3.33
C SER A 243 6.35 26.33 -3.52
N VAL A 244 6.90 26.20 -4.72
CA VAL A 244 8.20 26.82 -5.04
C VAL A 244 8.08 28.31 -4.76
N PRO A 245 8.93 28.88 -3.88
CA PRO A 245 8.88 30.30 -3.60
C PRO A 245 9.02 31.08 -4.90
N SER A 246 8.08 31.96 -5.18
CA SER A 246 7.99 32.76 -6.44
C SER A 246 9.26 33.57 -6.75
N HIS A 247 10.16 33.73 -5.80
CA HIS A 247 11.46 34.40 -5.96
C HIS A 247 12.47 33.63 -6.82
N LEU A 248 12.34 32.32 -7.00
CA LEU A 248 13.23 31.56 -7.88
C LEU A 248 12.74 31.48 -9.33
N ALA A 249 11.47 31.70 -9.58
CA ALA A 249 10.92 31.75 -10.95
C ALA A 249 11.38 32.99 -11.74
N SER A 250 11.84 34.04 -11.06
CA SER A 250 12.32 35.28 -11.70
C SER A 250 13.80 35.24 -12.15
N LEU A 251 14.52 34.19 -11.85
CA LEU A 251 15.94 34.05 -12.21
C LEU A 251 16.19 33.17 -13.44
N GLN A 252 15.13 32.66 -14.08
CA GLN A 252 15.22 31.82 -15.30
C GLN A 252 14.71 32.49 -16.58
N ASN A 253 14.51 33.85 -16.59
CA ASN A 253 14.20 34.62 -17.78
C ASN A 253 15.38 35.50 -18.19
#